data_286d2b7abe7f1cc0dc7a1058fc3d6e92
#
_entry.id   286d2b7abe7f1cc0dc7a1058fc3d6e92
#
_cell.length_a   1.000
_cell.length_b   1.000
_cell.length_c   1.000
_cell.angle_alpha   90.00
_cell.angle_beta   90.00
_cell.angle_gamma   90.00
#
_symmetry.space_group_name_H-M   'P 1'
#
loop_
_entity.id
_entity.type
_entity.pdbx_description
1 polymer ?
#
loop_
_entity_poly.entity_id
_entity_poly.type
_entity_poly.pdbx_seq_one_letter_code
_entity_poly.pdbx_strand_id
1 'polypeptide(L)'
;MILTLLTNPIIISVVLMTLLCLFRFNVLLSLLISALVAGVFSHLELVDTMNILISGMKENLKTALSYILLGAIAAAISKTNLTAYLIKIVSHFISHKKYLLLLSIALISCFSQNLIPIHVAFIPLLIPPLLSLFNKLKIDRRAVACALTFGLTTPYMVLPVGFGLAFQDLLKDNLNANNVSASLNDVTNTMYFAAICMIAGLFLALFVFYRKSREYQEVEIAKVDLENLEMTRKEWGVLAGLVLTLILQILTMNLPLSGLLGFVLMVILGGVEFSKVNEVFDDGLKMMGFIAFVILVAAGYGEVLKESGSVVDLVNSVVPWMEQSKFLAVFFMLLIGLIITMGIGTSFGTIPIIATLFCPICLELGFSTALIIFILGVAGALGDAGSPASETTMGTTVGLNADKQHDHIKDTCIPTFIFYNGPLLILGSIIAMFL
;
A
#
# COMPACT_ATOMS: atom_id res chain seq x y z
N MET A 1 -30.33 6.53 -14.61
CA MET A 1 -29.58 6.62 -13.36
C MET A 1 -28.86 5.33 -12.97
N ILE A 2 -29.53 4.23 -12.54
CA ILE A 2 -28.84 2.95 -12.26
C ILE A 2 -28.10 2.43 -13.51
N LEU A 3 -28.67 2.54 -14.68
CA LEU A 3 -28.03 2.12 -15.93
C LEU A 3 -26.78 2.98 -16.24
N THR A 4 -26.85 4.29 -16.06
CA THR A 4 -25.68 5.20 -16.23
C THR A 4 -24.57 4.91 -15.24
N LEU A 5 -24.91 4.52 -14.02
CA LEU A 5 -23.96 4.11 -13.01
C LEU A 5 -23.26 2.79 -13.39
N LEU A 6 -24.04 1.80 -13.85
CA LEU A 6 -23.51 0.49 -14.26
C LEU A 6 -22.74 0.55 -15.60
N THR A 7 -22.96 1.56 -16.42
CA THR A 7 -22.21 1.77 -17.67
C THR A 7 -21.02 2.72 -17.52
N ASN A 8 -20.76 3.25 -16.31
CA ASN A 8 -19.62 4.13 -16.08
C ASN A 8 -18.30 3.37 -16.28
N PRO A 9 -17.36 3.90 -17.10
CA PRO A 9 -16.10 3.25 -17.43
C PRO A 9 -15.25 2.88 -16.21
N ILE A 10 -15.25 3.69 -15.14
CA ILE A 10 -14.53 3.38 -13.91
C ILE A 10 -15.12 2.15 -13.23
N ILE A 11 -16.44 2.10 -13.04
CA ILE A 11 -17.09 0.97 -12.38
C ILE A 11 -16.85 -0.31 -13.17
N ILE A 12 -17.10 -0.28 -14.50
CA ILE A 12 -16.90 -1.46 -15.35
C ILE A 12 -15.45 -1.94 -15.28
N SER A 13 -14.48 -1.05 -15.42
CA SER A 13 -13.07 -1.43 -15.48
C SER A 13 -12.53 -1.89 -14.12
N VAL A 14 -12.93 -1.25 -13.01
CA VAL A 14 -12.52 -1.66 -11.65
C VAL A 14 -13.16 -3.00 -11.27
N VAL A 15 -14.44 -3.20 -11.60
CA VAL A 15 -15.11 -4.49 -11.39
C VAL A 15 -14.46 -5.57 -12.24
N LEU A 16 -14.18 -5.30 -13.52
CA LEU A 16 -13.49 -6.24 -14.40
C LEU A 16 -12.11 -6.61 -13.85
N MET A 17 -11.29 -5.63 -13.47
CA MET A 17 -9.98 -5.85 -12.84
C MET A 17 -10.11 -6.77 -11.62
N THR A 18 -11.03 -6.45 -10.73
CA THR A 18 -11.26 -7.22 -9.50
C THR A 18 -11.69 -8.65 -9.81
N LEU A 19 -12.63 -8.85 -10.74
CA LEU A 19 -13.09 -10.18 -11.16
C LEU A 19 -11.96 -11.00 -11.79
N LEU A 20 -11.19 -10.42 -12.71
CA LEU A 20 -10.05 -11.10 -13.31
C LEU A 20 -9.03 -11.55 -12.25
N CYS A 21 -8.72 -10.69 -11.29
CA CYS A 21 -7.83 -11.02 -10.16
C CYS A 21 -8.43 -12.13 -9.26
N LEU A 22 -9.73 -12.11 -8.97
CA LEU A 22 -10.42 -13.14 -8.20
C LEU A 22 -10.41 -14.51 -8.92
N PHE A 23 -10.49 -14.51 -10.25
CA PHE A 23 -10.32 -15.71 -11.09
C PHE A 23 -8.84 -16.12 -11.27
N ARG A 24 -7.92 -15.53 -10.50
CA ARG A 24 -6.47 -15.80 -10.55
C ARG A 24 -5.82 -15.45 -11.89
N PHE A 25 -6.40 -14.53 -12.63
CA PHE A 25 -5.74 -13.99 -13.80
C PHE A 25 -4.56 -13.10 -13.38
N ASN A 26 -3.56 -12.98 -14.24
CA ASN A 26 -2.37 -12.19 -13.92
C ASN A 26 -2.74 -10.72 -13.66
N VAL A 27 -2.29 -10.14 -12.52
CA VAL A 27 -2.64 -8.77 -12.08
C VAL A 27 -2.25 -7.72 -13.12
N LEU A 28 -1.07 -7.85 -13.73
CA LEU A 28 -0.59 -6.93 -14.76
C LEU A 28 -1.51 -6.94 -15.99
N LEU A 29 -1.85 -8.14 -16.48
CA LEU A 29 -2.77 -8.28 -17.61
C LEU A 29 -4.17 -7.81 -17.24
N SER A 30 -4.62 -8.03 -16.01
CA SER A 30 -5.92 -7.54 -15.53
C SER A 30 -5.97 -6.02 -15.58
N LEU A 31 -4.92 -5.33 -15.18
CA LEU A 31 -4.81 -3.86 -15.26
C LEU A 31 -4.82 -3.37 -16.71
N LEU A 32 -4.00 -3.98 -17.58
CA LEU A 32 -3.92 -3.60 -18.99
C LEU A 32 -5.28 -3.77 -19.70
N ILE A 33 -5.94 -4.92 -19.52
CA ILE A 33 -7.27 -5.19 -20.10
C ILE A 33 -8.29 -4.20 -19.56
N SER A 34 -8.27 -3.93 -18.24
CA SER A 34 -9.20 -3.00 -17.62
C SER A 34 -9.00 -1.56 -18.09
N ALA A 35 -7.76 -1.14 -18.32
CA ALA A 35 -7.45 0.16 -18.91
C ALA A 35 -7.98 0.30 -20.33
N LEU A 36 -7.78 -0.72 -21.18
CA LEU A 36 -8.34 -0.72 -22.54
C LEU A 36 -9.87 -0.71 -22.53
N VAL A 37 -10.48 -1.49 -21.63
CA VAL A 37 -11.94 -1.49 -21.48
C VAL A 37 -12.44 -0.11 -21.00
N ALA A 38 -11.77 0.52 -20.05
CA ALA A 38 -12.09 1.89 -19.63
C ALA A 38 -12.04 2.86 -20.82
N GLY A 39 -10.99 2.81 -21.65
CA GLY A 39 -10.85 3.62 -22.84
C GLY A 39 -11.99 3.42 -23.84
N VAL A 40 -12.32 2.16 -24.16
CA VAL A 40 -13.41 1.81 -25.08
C VAL A 40 -14.77 2.34 -24.59
N PHE A 41 -15.08 2.15 -23.30
CA PHE A 41 -16.33 2.66 -22.72
C PHE A 41 -16.35 4.19 -22.59
N SER A 42 -15.19 4.82 -22.66
CA SER A 42 -15.03 6.29 -22.71
C SER A 42 -14.94 6.82 -24.15
N HIS A 43 -15.20 5.99 -25.15
CA HIS A 43 -15.12 6.32 -26.58
C HIS A 43 -13.72 6.78 -27.05
N LEU A 44 -12.67 6.37 -26.36
CA LEU A 44 -11.29 6.58 -26.80
C LEU A 44 -10.88 5.49 -27.79
N GLU A 45 -10.04 5.84 -28.76
CA GLU A 45 -9.41 4.84 -29.63
C GLU A 45 -8.42 3.97 -28.83
N LEU A 46 -8.29 2.70 -29.20
CA LEU A 46 -7.39 1.76 -28.49
C LEU A 46 -5.95 2.23 -28.49
N VAL A 47 -5.49 2.86 -29.59
CA VAL A 47 -4.13 3.39 -29.70
C VAL A 47 -3.94 4.57 -28.76
N ASP A 48 -4.91 5.47 -28.71
CA ASP A 48 -4.86 6.63 -27.82
C ASP A 48 -4.92 6.21 -26.35
N THR A 49 -5.79 5.25 -26.02
CA THR A 49 -5.84 4.66 -24.67
C THR A 49 -4.48 4.10 -24.26
N MET A 50 -3.79 3.38 -25.17
CA MET A 50 -2.46 2.84 -24.87
C MET A 50 -1.42 3.96 -24.72
N ASN A 51 -1.48 5.02 -25.52
CA ASN A 51 -0.59 6.17 -25.41
C ASN A 51 -0.79 6.92 -24.08
N ILE A 52 -2.03 7.12 -23.65
CA ILE A 52 -2.39 7.70 -22.35
C ILE A 52 -1.83 6.82 -21.21
N LEU A 53 -2.05 5.50 -21.29
CA LEU A 53 -1.52 4.55 -20.32
C LEU A 53 0.00 4.65 -20.20
N ILE A 54 0.72 4.63 -21.33
CA ILE A 54 2.18 4.75 -21.34
C ILE A 54 2.63 6.11 -20.77
N SER A 55 1.91 7.19 -21.07
CA SER A 55 2.23 8.51 -20.53
C SER A 55 2.08 8.56 -19.01
N GLY A 56 1.01 7.94 -18.46
CA GLY A 56 0.75 7.87 -17.02
C GLY A 56 1.77 7.04 -16.26
N MET A 57 2.42 6.06 -16.89
CA MET A 57 3.50 5.28 -16.25
C MET A 57 4.64 6.16 -15.74
N LYS A 58 4.85 7.35 -16.31
CA LYS A 58 5.91 8.28 -15.90
C LYS A 58 5.77 8.73 -14.45
N GLU A 59 4.57 8.83 -13.92
CA GLU A 59 4.32 9.26 -12.55
C GLU A 59 5.01 8.37 -11.51
N ASN A 60 5.11 7.05 -11.78
CA ASN A 60 5.68 6.08 -10.84
C ASN A 60 7.06 5.54 -11.25
N LEU A 61 7.77 6.17 -12.20
CA LEU A 61 9.13 5.74 -12.59
C LEU A 61 10.11 5.77 -11.41
N LYS A 62 10.04 6.80 -10.57
CA LYS A 62 10.88 6.91 -9.37
C LYS A 62 10.63 5.75 -8.41
N THR A 63 9.37 5.41 -8.19
CA THR A 63 8.96 4.29 -7.34
C THR A 63 9.44 2.97 -7.91
N ALA A 64 9.20 2.69 -9.19
CA ALA A 64 9.63 1.46 -9.84
C ALA A 64 11.15 1.25 -9.78
N LEU A 65 11.93 2.31 -10.05
CA LEU A 65 13.39 2.25 -9.93
C LEU A 65 13.83 1.98 -8.48
N SER A 66 13.13 2.58 -7.50
CA SER A 66 13.38 2.31 -6.07
C SER A 66 13.19 0.83 -5.76
N TYR A 67 12.11 0.21 -6.24
CA TYR A 67 11.84 -1.22 -6.00
C TYR A 67 12.94 -2.12 -6.55
N ILE A 68 13.44 -1.83 -7.75
CA ILE A 68 14.51 -2.61 -8.37
C ILE A 68 15.80 -2.52 -7.52
N LEU A 69 16.20 -1.32 -7.11
CA LEU A 69 17.42 -1.12 -6.31
C LEU A 69 17.30 -1.71 -4.89
N LEU A 70 16.13 -1.57 -4.28
CA LEU A 70 15.85 -2.18 -2.99
C LEU A 70 15.77 -3.71 -3.08
N GLY A 71 15.30 -4.23 -4.22
CA GLY A 71 15.37 -5.66 -4.53
C GLY A 71 16.80 -6.18 -4.54
N ALA A 72 17.74 -5.45 -5.14
CA ALA A 72 19.16 -5.80 -5.11
C ALA A 72 19.74 -5.81 -3.69
N ILE A 73 19.36 -4.81 -2.85
CA ILE A 73 19.72 -4.79 -1.42
C ILE A 73 19.13 -5.99 -0.69
N ALA A 74 17.85 -6.30 -0.92
CA ALA A 74 17.17 -7.46 -0.33
C ALA A 74 17.85 -8.78 -0.70
N ALA A 75 18.23 -8.94 -1.98
CA ALA A 75 18.97 -10.10 -2.47
C ALA A 75 20.37 -10.18 -1.83
N ALA A 76 21.07 -9.06 -1.66
CA ALA A 76 22.33 -9.02 -0.94
C ALA A 76 22.20 -9.50 0.50
N ILE A 77 21.17 -9.03 1.22
CA ILE A 77 20.87 -9.43 2.61
C ILE A 77 20.55 -10.94 2.67
N SER A 78 19.74 -11.45 1.74
CA SER A 78 19.35 -12.88 1.73
C SER A 78 20.53 -13.83 1.54
N LYS A 79 21.62 -13.36 0.93
CA LYS A 79 22.87 -14.12 0.74
C LYS A 79 23.86 -14.01 1.92
N THR A 80 23.42 -13.40 3.03
CA THR A 80 24.19 -13.25 4.26
C THR A 80 23.45 -13.83 5.46
N ASN A 81 24.13 -13.98 6.58
CA ASN A 81 23.54 -14.41 7.84
C ASN A 81 22.78 -13.30 8.59
N LEU A 82 22.65 -12.10 8.02
CA LEU A 82 21.94 -10.97 8.64
C LEU A 82 20.50 -11.31 8.99
N THR A 83 19.82 -12.06 8.11
CA THR A 83 18.46 -12.56 8.36
C THR A 83 18.39 -13.47 9.59
N ALA A 84 19.37 -14.34 9.78
CA ALA A 84 19.47 -15.20 10.95
C ALA A 84 19.74 -14.39 12.24
N TYR A 85 20.56 -13.33 12.17
CA TYR A 85 20.73 -12.39 13.27
C TYR A 85 19.45 -11.67 13.65
N LEU A 86 18.70 -11.20 12.66
CA LEU A 86 17.39 -10.57 12.89
C LEU A 86 16.42 -11.54 13.57
N ILE A 87 16.38 -12.81 13.11
CA ILE A 87 15.56 -13.85 13.74
C ILE A 87 16.00 -14.07 15.20
N LYS A 88 17.30 -14.13 15.47
CA LYS A 88 17.85 -14.33 16.83
C LYS A 88 17.44 -13.19 17.75
N ILE A 89 17.54 -11.93 17.30
CA ILE A 89 17.11 -10.76 18.06
C ILE A 89 15.62 -10.79 18.29
N VAL A 90 14.83 -10.96 17.24
CA VAL A 90 13.36 -10.96 17.32
C VAL A 90 12.85 -12.11 18.18
N SER A 91 13.43 -13.34 18.05
CA SER A 91 13.03 -14.48 18.84
C SER A 91 13.36 -14.34 20.33
N HIS A 92 14.39 -13.59 20.66
CA HIS A 92 14.76 -13.30 22.06
C HIS A 92 13.77 -12.34 22.73
N PHE A 93 13.30 -11.33 21.99
CA PHE A 93 12.33 -10.35 22.50
C PHE A 93 10.88 -10.84 22.46
N ILE A 94 10.54 -11.75 21.55
CA ILE A 94 9.16 -12.20 21.32
C ILE A 94 9.03 -13.64 21.82
N SER A 95 8.95 -13.80 23.15
CA SER A 95 8.63 -15.09 23.74
C SER A 95 7.25 -15.56 23.30
N HIS A 96 7.18 -16.65 22.52
CA HIS A 96 6.08 -17.62 22.27
C HIS A 96 4.62 -17.11 22.27
N LYS A 97 4.34 -15.79 22.31
CA LYS A 97 2.99 -15.23 22.37
C LYS A 97 2.59 -14.70 21.00
N LYS A 98 1.75 -15.47 20.31
CA LYS A 98 1.20 -15.15 18.97
C LYS A 98 0.76 -13.68 18.80
N TYR A 99 -0.03 -13.17 19.74
CA TYR A 99 -0.58 -11.81 19.65
C TYR A 99 0.46 -10.73 19.88
N LEU A 100 1.46 -10.98 20.75
CA LEU A 100 2.55 -10.03 20.96
C LEU A 100 3.36 -9.87 19.68
N LEU A 101 3.65 -10.98 18.98
CA LEU A 101 4.34 -10.94 17.68
C LEU A 101 3.55 -10.16 16.64
N LEU A 102 2.25 -10.42 16.50
CA LEU A 102 1.39 -9.71 15.54
C LEU A 102 1.31 -8.21 15.83
N LEU A 103 1.15 -7.81 17.10
CA LEU A 103 1.12 -6.41 17.49
C LEU A 103 2.49 -5.74 17.33
N SER A 104 3.59 -6.47 17.60
CA SER A 104 4.95 -5.96 17.35
C SER A 104 5.18 -5.72 15.85
N ILE A 105 4.71 -6.61 14.97
CA ILE A 105 4.79 -6.43 13.52
C ILE A 105 3.99 -5.19 13.11
N ALA A 106 2.76 -5.04 13.61
CA ALA A 106 1.95 -3.85 13.33
C ALA A 106 2.67 -2.56 13.78
N LEU A 107 3.23 -2.56 14.99
CA LEU A 107 3.97 -1.42 15.55
C LEU A 107 5.24 -1.10 14.74
N ILE A 108 6.06 -2.11 14.42
CA ILE A 108 7.28 -1.92 13.62
C ILE A 108 6.92 -1.39 12.23
N SER A 109 5.83 -1.90 11.63
CA SER A 109 5.35 -1.43 10.33
C SER A 109 4.92 0.04 10.36
N CYS A 110 4.46 0.57 11.51
CA CYS A 110 4.13 1.99 11.66
C CYS A 110 5.36 2.91 11.47
N PHE A 111 6.56 2.44 11.77
CA PHE A 111 7.79 3.20 11.56
C PHE A 111 8.27 3.18 10.11
N SER A 112 7.88 2.16 9.36
CA SER A 112 8.41 1.86 8.01
C SER A 112 8.16 2.97 6.98
N GLN A 113 7.04 3.67 7.03
CA GLN A 113 6.69 4.72 6.05
C GLN A 113 6.91 6.13 6.58
N ASN A 114 6.77 6.33 7.87
CA ASN A 114 6.67 7.65 8.46
C ASN A 114 8.00 8.16 9.02
N LEU A 115 8.83 7.27 9.57
CA LEU A 115 10.15 7.63 10.08
C LEU A 115 11.28 7.19 9.17
N ILE A 116 11.08 6.08 8.47
CA ILE A 116 12.05 5.55 7.53
C ILE A 116 11.30 5.42 6.20
N PRO A 117 11.50 6.31 5.23
CA PRO A 117 10.76 6.28 3.95
C PRO A 117 11.23 5.11 3.05
N ILE A 118 11.23 3.90 3.61
CA ILE A 118 11.48 2.63 2.92
C ILE A 118 10.19 1.84 2.95
N HIS A 119 9.23 2.31 2.20
CA HIS A 119 7.87 1.83 2.20
C HIS A 119 7.75 0.31 1.98
N VAL A 120 8.51 -0.27 1.11
CA VAL A 120 8.32 -1.63 0.65
C VAL A 120 9.51 -2.54 0.90
N ALA A 121 10.74 -1.99 0.95
CA ALA A 121 11.93 -2.79 1.20
C ALA A 121 11.98 -3.44 2.59
N PHE A 122 11.28 -2.86 3.55
CA PHE A 122 11.17 -3.40 4.89
C PHE A 122 10.52 -4.79 4.90
N ILE A 123 9.44 -4.99 4.16
CA ILE A 123 8.66 -6.23 4.19
C ILE A 123 9.43 -7.41 3.62
N PRO A 124 10.03 -7.34 2.43
CA PRO A 124 10.87 -8.43 1.90
C PRO A 124 12.11 -8.71 2.73
N LEU A 125 12.57 -7.76 3.54
CA LEU A 125 13.72 -7.95 4.41
C LEU A 125 13.35 -8.60 5.74
N LEU A 126 12.24 -8.16 6.36
CA LEU A 126 11.86 -8.61 7.70
C LEU A 126 10.98 -9.85 7.69
N ILE A 127 10.06 -9.98 6.76
CA ILE A 127 9.01 -11.00 6.83
C ILE A 127 9.47 -12.39 6.40
N PRO A 128 10.21 -12.61 5.31
CA PRO A 128 10.63 -13.94 4.92
C PRO A 128 11.40 -14.70 6.02
N PRO A 129 12.34 -14.08 6.75
CA PRO A 129 12.99 -14.72 7.88
C PRO A 129 12.04 -15.16 8.99
N LEU A 130 10.95 -14.43 9.19
CA LEU A 130 9.97 -14.73 10.24
C LEU A 130 8.96 -15.85 9.84
N LEU A 131 8.92 -16.27 8.57
CA LEU A 131 7.97 -17.28 8.11
C LEU A 131 8.11 -18.58 8.88
N SER A 132 9.33 -19.03 9.18
CA SER A 132 9.57 -20.21 9.99
C SER A 132 9.00 -20.07 11.42
N LEU A 133 9.11 -18.89 12.01
CA LEU A 133 8.54 -18.60 13.32
C LEU A 133 6.99 -18.57 13.24
N PHE A 134 6.41 -17.99 12.19
CA PHE A 134 4.96 -18.01 11.97
C PHE A 134 4.44 -19.44 11.84
N ASN A 135 5.17 -20.30 11.13
CA ASN A 135 4.82 -21.72 10.96
C ASN A 135 4.89 -22.48 12.30
N LYS A 136 5.97 -22.29 13.07
CA LYS A 136 6.10 -22.89 14.42
C LYS A 136 4.99 -22.47 15.37
N LEU A 137 4.61 -21.21 15.34
CA LEU A 137 3.52 -20.66 16.16
C LEU A 137 2.14 -20.88 15.54
N LYS A 138 2.06 -21.56 14.38
CA LYS A 138 0.83 -21.82 13.61
C LYS A 138 0.00 -20.56 13.39
N ILE A 139 0.69 -19.43 13.11
CA ILE A 139 0.03 -18.13 12.89
C ILE A 139 -0.59 -18.11 11.50
N ASP A 140 -1.86 -17.72 11.42
CA ASP A 140 -2.49 -17.45 10.14
C ASP A 140 -1.85 -16.22 9.49
N ARG A 141 -1.22 -16.37 8.32
CA ARG A 141 -0.52 -15.28 7.62
C ARG A 141 -1.46 -14.15 7.17
N ARG A 142 -2.76 -14.38 7.11
CA ARG A 142 -3.77 -13.33 6.88
C ARG A 142 -3.79 -12.34 8.05
N ALA A 143 -3.61 -12.82 9.28
CA ALA A 143 -3.45 -11.93 10.44
C ALA A 143 -2.17 -11.08 10.33
N VAL A 144 -1.07 -11.68 9.83
CA VAL A 144 0.18 -10.95 9.59
C VAL A 144 -0.01 -9.91 8.48
N ALA A 145 -0.72 -10.26 7.40
CA ALA A 145 -1.05 -9.33 6.33
C ALA A 145 -1.84 -8.13 6.84
N CYS A 146 -2.86 -8.36 7.69
CA CYS A 146 -3.61 -7.29 8.33
C CYS A 146 -2.72 -6.44 9.26
N ALA A 147 -1.84 -7.05 10.06
CA ALA A 147 -0.93 -6.33 10.94
C ALA A 147 0.05 -5.43 10.16
N LEU A 148 0.63 -5.93 9.06
CA LEU A 148 1.49 -5.16 8.17
C LEU A 148 0.73 -4.00 7.53
N THR A 149 -0.43 -4.27 6.93
CA THR A 149 -1.26 -3.25 6.28
C THR A 149 -1.70 -2.17 7.27
N PHE A 150 -2.06 -2.51 8.50
CA PHE A 150 -2.35 -1.53 9.54
C PHE A 150 -1.19 -0.56 9.73
N GLY A 151 0.01 -1.08 9.91
CA GLY A 151 1.21 -0.25 10.13
C GLY A 151 1.60 0.57 8.90
N LEU A 152 1.32 0.08 7.70
CA LEU A 152 1.61 0.81 6.47
C LEU A 152 0.60 1.93 6.19
N THR A 153 -0.69 1.69 6.45
CA THR A 153 -1.76 2.63 6.04
C THR A 153 -2.18 3.59 7.15
N THR A 154 -2.32 3.13 8.39
CA THR A 154 -2.86 3.98 9.47
C THR A 154 -1.98 5.19 9.77
N PRO A 155 -0.65 5.07 9.93
CA PRO A 155 0.16 6.22 10.31
C PRO A 155 0.19 7.32 9.25
N TYR A 156 0.21 7.00 7.95
CA TYR A 156 0.24 8.06 6.95
C TYR A 156 -1.08 8.84 6.89
N MET A 157 -2.19 8.22 7.27
CA MET A 157 -3.47 8.93 7.33
C MET A 157 -3.55 9.89 8.52
N VAL A 158 -2.96 9.50 9.67
CA VAL A 158 -3.24 10.17 10.96
C VAL A 158 -2.07 10.93 11.57
N LEU A 159 -0.82 10.59 11.24
CA LEU A 159 0.36 11.22 11.84
C LEU A 159 0.98 12.25 10.88
N PRO A 160 1.16 13.52 11.32
CA PRO A 160 1.78 14.56 10.48
C PRO A 160 3.32 14.44 10.48
N VAL A 161 3.85 13.25 10.15
CA VAL A 161 5.29 12.97 10.14
C VAL A 161 5.65 12.17 8.88
N GLY A 162 6.74 12.51 8.24
CA GLY A 162 7.24 11.78 7.07
C GLY A 162 6.24 11.72 5.93
N PHE A 163 5.88 10.54 5.50
CA PHE A 163 4.89 10.32 4.43
C PHE A 163 3.49 10.79 4.83
N GLY A 164 3.14 10.68 6.12
CA GLY A 164 1.87 11.20 6.63
C GLY A 164 1.79 12.72 6.58
N LEU A 165 2.90 13.43 6.80
CA LEU A 165 2.95 14.88 6.60
C LEU A 165 2.68 15.23 5.13
N ALA A 166 3.32 14.52 4.19
CA ALA A 166 3.11 14.75 2.75
C ALA A 166 1.64 14.48 2.34
N PHE A 167 1.00 13.44 2.89
CA PHE A 167 -0.42 13.14 2.67
C PHE A 167 -1.32 14.24 3.22
N GLN A 168 -1.08 14.69 4.45
CA GLN A 168 -1.90 15.73 5.09
C GLN A 168 -1.69 17.11 4.46
N ASP A 169 -0.47 17.44 4.02
CA ASP A 169 -0.22 18.66 3.25
C ASP A 169 -0.92 18.63 1.89
N LEU A 170 -0.86 17.50 1.17
CA LEU A 170 -1.61 17.33 -0.08
C LEU A 170 -3.11 17.53 0.14
N LEU A 171 -3.66 16.94 1.21
CA LEU A 171 -5.07 17.07 1.56
C LEU A 171 -5.41 18.54 1.87
N LYS A 172 -4.64 19.21 2.73
CA LYS A 172 -4.78 20.63 3.07
C LYS A 172 -4.72 21.53 1.82
N ASP A 173 -3.74 21.32 0.95
CA ASP A 173 -3.52 22.14 -0.22
C ASP A 173 -4.68 22.00 -1.22
N ASN A 174 -5.20 20.78 -1.42
CA ASN A 174 -6.35 20.54 -2.28
C ASN A 174 -7.66 21.07 -1.69
N LEU A 175 -7.86 21.01 -0.37
CA LEU A 175 -8.99 21.63 0.31
C LEU A 175 -8.98 23.16 0.07
N ASN A 176 -7.84 23.80 0.34
CA ASN A 176 -7.70 25.26 0.17
C ASN A 176 -7.86 25.69 -1.30
N ALA A 177 -7.34 24.90 -2.25
CA ALA A 177 -7.53 25.16 -3.67
C ALA A 177 -9.00 25.10 -4.11
N ASN A 178 -9.84 24.35 -3.38
CA ASN A 178 -11.27 24.20 -3.63
C ASN A 178 -12.16 24.95 -2.62
N ASN A 179 -11.66 26.09 -2.11
CA ASN A 179 -12.38 27.03 -1.23
C ASN A 179 -12.80 26.47 0.15
N VAL A 180 -12.18 25.38 0.60
CA VAL A 180 -12.35 24.85 1.96
C VAL A 180 -11.15 25.25 2.79
N SER A 181 -11.27 26.31 3.59
CA SER A 181 -10.17 26.80 4.43
C SER A 181 -9.83 25.80 5.53
N ALA A 182 -8.64 25.19 5.44
CA ALA A 182 -8.15 24.21 6.39
C ALA A 182 -6.66 24.43 6.68
N SER A 183 -6.30 24.37 7.95
CA SER A 183 -4.90 24.31 8.42
C SER A 183 -4.43 22.86 8.53
N LEU A 184 -3.11 22.64 8.62
CA LEU A 184 -2.56 21.31 8.87
C LEU A 184 -3.05 20.72 10.21
N ASN A 185 -3.23 21.55 11.23
CA ASN A 185 -3.75 21.12 12.52
C ASN A 185 -5.21 20.63 12.41
N ASP A 186 -6.04 21.30 11.61
CA ASP A 186 -7.44 20.88 11.39
C ASP A 186 -7.46 19.52 10.70
N VAL A 187 -6.60 19.32 9.68
CA VAL A 187 -6.45 18.05 8.98
C VAL A 187 -6.01 16.96 9.96
N THR A 188 -4.94 17.19 10.72
CA THR A 188 -4.40 16.22 11.66
C THR A 188 -5.44 15.81 12.71
N ASN A 189 -6.07 16.80 13.36
CA ASN A 189 -7.06 16.54 14.42
C ASN A 189 -8.26 15.76 13.90
N THR A 190 -8.69 16.05 12.68
CA THR A 190 -9.82 15.35 12.07
C THR A 190 -9.43 13.93 11.63
N MET A 191 -8.25 13.74 11.06
CA MET A 191 -7.81 12.42 10.59
C MET A 191 -7.54 11.42 11.72
N TYR A 192 -7.37 11.86 12.97
CA TYR A 192 -7.31 10.94 14.12
C TYR A 192 -8.58 10.06 14.26
N PHE A 193 -9.73 10.53 13.82
CA PHE A 193 -10.94 9.72 13.82
C PHE A 193 -10.87 8.52 12.88
N ALA A 194 -10.11 8.61 11.78
CA ALA A 194 -9.88 7.46 10.89
C ALA A 194 -9.08 6.34 11.58
N ALA A 195 -8.20 6.68 12.56
CA ALA A 195 -7.49 5.67 13.34
C ALA A 195 -8.42 4.74 14.11
N ILE A 196 -9.57 5.24 14.57
CA ILE A 196 -10.57 4.42 15.30
C ILE A 196 -11.06 3.28 14.39
N CYS A 197 -11.37 3.60 13.13
CA CYS A 197 -11.82 2.60 12.15
C CYS A 197 -10.72 1.55 11.87
N MET A 198 -9.48 2.01 11.73
CA MET A 198 -8.32 1.15 11.45
C MET A 198 -7.99 0.24 12.63
N ILE A 199 -8.02 0.77 13.87
CA ILE A 199 -7.81 0.00 15.09
C ILE A 199 -8.92 -1.04 15.28
N ALA A 200 -10.19 -0.66 15.04
CA ALA A 200 -11.30 -1.60 15.07
C ALA A 200 -11.11 -2.74 14.06
N GLY A 201 -10.68 -2.42 12.84
CA GLY A 201 -10.37 -3.40 11.81
C GLY A 201 -9.23 -4.35 12.21
N LEU A 202 -8.13 -3.83 12.74
CA LEU A 202 -7.02 -4.63 13.28
C LEU A 202 -7.50 -5.56 14.40
N PHE A 203 -8.26 -5.03 15.34
CA PHE A 203 -8.81 -5.83 16.45
C PHE A 203 -9.66 -6.99 15.93
N LEU A 204 -10.60 -6.71 15.03
CA LEU A 204 -11.45 -7.74 14.43
C LEU A 204 -10.63 -8.79 13.69
N ALA A 205 -9.66 -8.38 12.88
CA ALA A 205 -8.81 -9.29 12.14
C ALA A 205 -8.03 -10.24 13.06
N LEU A 206 -7.32 -9.69 14.06
CA LEU A 206 -6.39 -10.45 14.89
C LEU A 206 -7.10 -11.30 15.94
N PHE A 207 -8.10 -10.75 16.63
CA PHE A 207 -8.69 -11.37 17.83
C PHE A 207 -10.00 -12.10 17.57
N VAL A 208 -10.69 -11.81 16.46
CA VAL A 208 -11.98 -12.43 16.14
C VAL A 208 -11.82 -13.41 14.98
N PHE A 209 -11.39 -12.94 13.81
CA PHE A 209 -11.45 -13.74 12.57
C PHE A 209 -10.24 -14.66 12.37
N TYR A 210 -9.00 -14.16 12.50
CA TYR A 210 -7.78 -14.93 12.24
C TYR A 210 -7.11 -15.43 13.54
N ARG A 211 -7.90 -15.63 14.60
CA ARG A 211 -7.41 -16.18 15.87
C ARG A 211 -7.08 -17.66 15.81
N LYS A 212 -7.70 -18.41 14.87
CA LYS A 212 -7.46 -19.84 14.73
C LYS A 212 -6.07 -20.11 14.16
N SER A 213 -5.49 -21.24 14.57
CA SER A 213 -4.21 -21.69 14.05
C SER A 213 -4.37 -22.19 12.61
N ARG A 214 -3.37 -21.89 11.74
CA ARG A 214 -3.26 -22.39 10.37
C ARG A 214 -1.90 -23.05 10.20
N GLU A 215 -1.88 -24.23 9.62
CA GLU A 215 -0.65 -24.97 9.35
C GLU A 215 -0.14 -24.66 7.95
N TYR A 216 1.19 -24.59 7.83
CA TYR A 216 1.92 -24.40 6.59
C TYR A 216 2.99 -25.45 6.48
N GLN A 217 3.38 -25.81 5.25
CA GLN A 217 4.46 -26.76 5.06
C GLN A 217 5.77 -26.17 5.58
N GLU A 218 6.54 -26.93 6.30
CA GLU A 218 7.89 -26.53 6.66
C GLU A 218 8.75 -26.57 5.40
N VAL A 219 9.10 -25.39 4.89
CA VAL A 219 10.17 -25.28 3.90
C VAL A 219 11.46 -25.29 4.70
N GLU A 220 12.37 -26.20 4.38
CA GLU A 220 13.73 -26.17 4.92
C GLU A 220 14.42 -24.86 4.47
N ILE A 221 14.17 -23.78 5.21
CA ILE A 221 15.09 -22.66 5.23
C ILE A 221 16.32 -23.23 5.92
N ALA A 222 17.47 -23.21 5.23
CA ALA A 222 18.72 -23.78 5.70
C ALA A 222 18.83 -23.64 7.23
N LYS A 223 19.03 -24.76 7.95
CA LYS A 223 19.20 -24.77 9.40
C LYS A 223 20.41 -23.92 9.72
N VAL A 224 20.18 -22.63 9.93
CA VAL A 224 21.23 -21.74 10.40
C VAL A 224 21.40 -22.04 11.88
N ASP A 225 22.59 -22.48 12.25
CA ASP A 225 22.95 -22.66 13.67
C ASP A 225 22.92 -21.29 14.35
N LEU A 226 21.83 -21.03 15.08
CA LEU A 226 21.60 -19.75 15.74
C LEU A 226 22.55 -19.54 16.96
N GLU A 227 23.22 -20.58 17.44
CA GLU A 227 24.12 -20.49 18.60
C GLU A 227 25.50 -19.93 18.23
N ASN A 228 26.01 -20.25 17.03
CA ASN A 228 27.36 -19.89 16.57
C ASN A 228 27.38 -18.85 15.45
N LEU A 229 26.41 -17.95 15.42
CA LEU A 229 26.36 -16.87 14.43
C LEU A 229 27.40 -15.80 14.74
N GLU A 230 28.44 -15.70 13.93
CA GLU A 230 29.40 -14.60 13.94
C GLU A 230 29.11 -13.63 12.79
N MET A 231 29.20 -12.32 13.07
CA MET A 231 29.13 -11.28 12.05
C MET A 231 30.49 -11.18 11.33
N THR A 232 30.54 -11.72 10.13
CA THR A 232 31.73 -11.65 9.28
C THR A 232 31.83 -10.28 8.59
N ARG A 233 32.93 -10.05 7.86
CA ARG A 233 33.10 -8.84 7.04
C ARG A 233 31.95 -8.65 6.03
N LYS A 234 31.37 -9.74 5.55
CA LYS A 234 30.23 -9.72 4.62
C LYS A 234 28.99 -9.08 5.26
N GLU A 235 28.60 -9.56 6.41
CA GLU A 235 27.43 -9.06 7.14
C GLU A 235 27.62 -7.59 7.51
N TRP A 236 28.80 -7.19 7.97
CA TRP A 236 29.10 -5.80 8.29
C TRP A 236 29.05 -4.91 7.04
N GLY A 237 29.53 -5.37 5.89
CA GLY A 237 29.46 -4.64 4.63
C GLY A 237 28.04 -4.41 4.17
N VAL A 238 27.19 -5.45 4.23
CA VAL A 238 25.76 -5.33 3.87
C VAL A 238 25.02 -4.44 4.87
N LEU A 239 25.27 -4.58 6.16
CA LEU A 239 24.66 -3.74 7.18
C LEU A 239 25.03 -2.26 7.01
N ALA A 240 26.30 -1.96 6.75
CA ALA A 240 26.76 -0.59 6.51
C ALA A 240 26.09 0.03 5.26
N GLY A 241 25.94 -0.73 4.17
CA GLY A 241 25.23 -0.27 2.99
C GLY A 241 23.74 -0.03 3.24
N LEU A 242 23.10 -0.90 4.05
CA LEU A 242 21.71 -0.71 4.46
C LEU A 242 21.56 0.57 5.31
N VAL A 243 22.42 0.76 6.30
CA VAL A 243 22.42 1.97 7.16
C VAL A 243 22.65 3.22 6.34
N LEU A 244 23.59 3.19 5.37
CA LEU A 244 23.82 4.32 4.45
C LEU A 244 22.58 4.62 3.62
N THR A 245 21.90 3.59 3.09
CA THR A 245 20.64 3.77 2.35
C THR A 245 19.61 4.52 3.19
N LEU A 246 19.46 4.14 4.46
CA LEU A 246 18.54 4.79 5.40
C LEU A 246 18.91 6.25 5.64
N ILE A 247 20.19 6.51 5.97
CA ILE A 247 20.67 7.86 6.25
C ILE A 247 20.48 8.76 5.03
N LEU A 248 20.91 8.31 3.85
CA LEU A 248 20.77 9.09 2.62
C LEU A 248 19.30 9.33 2.27
N GLN A 249 18.43 8.35 2.51
CA GLN A 249 16.99 8.52 2.26
C GLN A 249 16.41 9.62 3.15
N ILE A 250 16.75 9.67 4.42
CA ILE A 250 16.31 10.72 5.35
C ILE A 250 16.84 12.09 4.91
N LEU A 251 18.11 12.16 4.47
CA LEU A 251 18.75 13.42 4.09
C LEU A 251 18.31 13.94 2.71
N THR A 252 18.12 13.04 1.74
CA THR A 252 17.91 13.43 0.34
C THR A 252 16.47 13.30 -0.15
N MET A 253 15.61 12.55 0.57
CA MET A 253 14.27 12.17 0.16
C MET A 253 14.23 11.54 -1.25
N ASN A 254 15.35 10.90 -1.64
CA ASN A 254 15.54 10.30 -2.97
C ASN A 254 15.93 8.83 -2.85
N LEU A 255 14.90 7.97 -2.80
CA LEU A 255 15.06 6.54 -2.56
C LEU A 255 15.90 5.82 -3.64
N PRO A 256 15.77 6.10 -4.95
CA PRO A 256 16.65 5.51 -5.96
C PRO A 256 18.13 5.81 -5.72
N LEU A 257 18.46 7.08 -5.46
CA LEU A 257 19.83 7.49 -5.18
C LEU A 257 20.37 6.81 -3.92
N SER A 258 19.58 6.80 -2.87
CA SER A 258 19.94 6.18 -1.59
C SER A 258 20.16 4.68 -1.72
N GLY A 259 19.27 3.99 -2.44
CA GLY A 259 19.39 2.55 -2.72
C GLY A 259 20.63 2.23 -3.58
N LEU A 260 20.88 3.02 -4.61
CA LEU A 260 22.07 2.85 -5.46
C LEU A 260 23.36 3.00 -4.66
N LEU A 261 23.50 4.10 -3.91
CA LEU A 261 24.72 4.37 -3.13
C LEU A 261 24.90 3.36 -1.99
N GLY A 262 23.82 2.92 -1.38
CA GLY A 262 23.87 1.86 -0.36
C GLY A 262 24.34 0.53 -0.96
N PHE A 263 23.82 0.13 -2.11
CA PHE A 263 24.26 -1.09 -2.81
C PHE A 263 25.72 -1.00 -3.24
N VAL A 264 26.14 0.14 -3.79
CA VAL A 264 27.56 0.38 -4.16
C VAL A 264 28.46 0.26 -2.93
N LEU A 265 28.07 0.81 -1.78
CA LEU A 265 28.85 0.67 -0.54
C LEU A 265 28.94 -0.79 -0.08
N MET A 266 27.87 -1.59 -0.24
CA MET A 266 27.92 -3.04 0.04
C MET A 266 28.99 -3.75 -0.79
N VAL A 267 29.12 -3.39 -2.06
CA VAL A 267 30.15 -3.94 -2.96
C VAL A 267 31.54 -3.48 -2.52
N ILE A 268 31.74 -2.20 -2.25
CA ILE A 268 33.04 -1.64 -1.83
C ILE A 268 33.54 -2.28 -0.54
N LEU A 269 32.68 -2.51 0.43
CA LEU A 269 33.04 -3.10 1.71
C LEU A 269 33.14 -4.63 1.68
N GLY A 270 32.85 -5.26 0.54
CA GLY A 270 32.89 -6.71 0.37
C GLY A 270 31.70 -7.46 0.95
N GLY A 271 30.61 -6.75 1.25
CA GLY A 271 29.31 -7.35 1.57
C GLY A 271 28.73 -8.12 0.41
N VAL A 272 28.95 -7.61 -0.81
CA VAL A 272 28.70 -8.30 -2.09
C VAL A 272 30.02 -8.41 -2.84
N GLU A 273 30.41 -9.64 -3.20
CA GLU A 273 31.61 -9.88 -4.01
C GLU A 273 31.42 -9.26 -5.39
N PHE A 274 32.42 -8.55 -5.91
CA PHE A 274 32.35 -7.87 -7.21
C PHE A 274 31.98 -8.83 -8.34
N SER A 275 32.47 -10.05 -8.32
CA SER A 275 32.16 -11.12 -9.28
C SER A 275 30.70 -11.58 -9.24
N LYS A 276 29.98 -11.34 -8.12
CA LYS A 276 28.59 -11.75 -7.88
C LYS A 276 27.59 -10.61 -8.00
N VAL A 277 28.04 -9.40 -8.34
CA VAL A 277 27.15 -8.23 -8.45
C VAL A 277 26.00 -8.47 -9.41
N ASN A 278 26.27 -9.03 -10.60
CA ASN A 278 25.23 -9.33 -11.58
C ASN A 278 24.22 -10.35 -11.03
N GLU A 279 24.70 -11.43 -10.41
CA GLU A 279 23.84 -12.46 -9.82
C GLU A 279 22.92 -11.87 -8.73
N VAL A 280 23.47 -11.04 -7.84
CA VAL A 280 22.70 -10.39 -6.76
C VAL A 280 21.67 -9.42 -7.33
N PHE A 281 22.06 -8.65 -8.36
CA PHE A 281 21.15 -7.71 -9.01
C PHE A 281 20.03 -8.43 -9.76
N ASP A 282 20.33 -9.49 -10.49
CA ASP A 282 19.35 -10.33 -11.18
C ASP A 282 18.36 -10.98 -10.21
N ASP A 283 18.84 -11.46 -9.07
CA ASP A 283 17.97 -12.02 -8.03
C ASP A 283 17.07 -10.94 -7.44
N GLY A 284 17.59 -9.74 -7.20
CA GLY A 284 16.79 -8.59 -6.77
C GLY A 284 15.72 -8.20 -7.80
N LEU A 285 16.08 -8.21 -9.08
CA LEU A 285 15.16 -7.94 -10.18
C LEU A 285 14.04 -8.99 -10.26
N LYS A 286 14.38 -10.28 -10.10
CA LYS A 286 13.38 -11.36 -10.02
C LYS A 286 12.42 -11.19 -8.86
N MET A 287 12.90 -10.67 -7.72
CA MET A 287 12.08 -10.44 -6.53
C MET A 287 11.11 -9.27 -6.72
N MET A 288 11.58 -8.15 -7.25
CA MET A 288 10.87 -6.87 -7.24
C MET A 288 10.44 -6.36 -8.60
N GLY A 289 11.00 -6.86 -9.69
CA GLY A 289 10.77 -6.31 -11.05
C GLY A 289 9.31 -6.44 -11.49
N PHE A 290 8.65 -7.57 -11.17
CA PHE A 290 7.24 -7.73 -11.48
C PHE A 290 6.39 -6.66 -10.79
N ILE A 291 6.65 -6.40 -9.50
CA ILE A 291 5.92 -5.39 -8.72
C ILE A 291 6.20 -3.99 -9.26
N ALA A 292 7.46 -3.67 -9.51
CA ALA A 292 7.85 -2.40 -10.10
C ALA A 292 7.07 -2.13 -11.40
N PHE A 293 6.90 -3.16 -12.24
CA PHE A 293 6.16 -3.02 -13.49
C PHE A 293 4.64 -2.92 -13.28
N VAL A 294 4.08 -3.67 -12.33
CA VAL A 294 2.65 -3.56 -11.95
C VAL A 294 2.32 -2.14 -11.49
N ILE A 295 3.18 -1.52 -10.67
CA ILE A 295 3.00 -0.14 -10.18
C ILE A 295 3.03 0.88 -11.33
N LEU A 296 3.91 0.69 -12.32
CA LEU A 296 3.92 1.53 -13.52
C LEU A 296 2.61 1.43 -14.29
N VAL A 297 2.15 0.20 -14.55
CA VAL A 297 0.90 -0.04 -15.28
C VAL A 297 -0.32 0.46 -14.50
N ALA A 298 -0.32 0.35 -13.16
CA ALA A 298 -1.39 0.88 -12.32
C ALA A 298 -1.49 2.41 -12.43
N ALA A 299 -0.36 3.13 -12.44
CA ALA A 299 -0.34 4.58 -12.68
C ALA A 299 -0.86 4.93 -14.08
N GLY A 300 -0.45 4.16 -15.09
CA GLY A 300 -0.99 4.31 -16.44
C GLY A 300 -2.49 4.07 -16.55
N TYR A 301 -3.01 3.06 -15.85
CA TYR A 301 -4.46 2.82 -15.77
C TYR A 301 -5.18 3.99 -15.08
N GLY A 302 -4.62 4.51 -13.98
CA GLY A 302 -5.13 5.70 -13.31
C GLY A 302 -5.22 6.90 -14.25
N GLU A 303 -4.22 7.12 -15.12
CA GLU A 303 -4.24 8.20 -16.09
C GLU A 303 -5.32 8.03 -17.16
N VAL A 304 -5.56 6.81 -17.64
CA VAL A 304 -6.69 6.52 -18.54
C VAL A 304 -8.03 6.87 -17.87
N LEU A 305 -8.20 6.55 -16.59
CA LEU A 305 -9.42 6.90 -15.84
C LEU A 305 -9.60 8.42 -15.67
N LYS A 306 -8.51 9.17 -15.48
CA LYS A 306 -8.54 10.64 -15.38
C LYS A 306 -8.94 11.27 -16.71
N GLU A 307 -8.23 10.92 -17.79
CA GLU A 307 -8.44 11.49 -19.11
C GLU A 307 -9.82 11.12 -19.70
N SER A 308 -10.41 10.01 -19.26
CA SER A 308 -11.73 9.58 -19.69
C SER A 308 -12.88 10.50 -19.25
N GLY A 309 -12.64 11.39 -18.26
CA GLY A 309 -13.69 12.23 -17.66
C GLY A 309 -14.72 11.44 -16.83
N SER A 310 -14.62 10.11 -16.78
CA SER A 310 -15.62 9.22 -16.19
C SER A 310 -15.80 9.42 -14.68
N VAL A 311 -14.82 10.04 -14.00
CA VAL A 311 -14.92 10.39 -12.57
C VAL A 311 -16.04 11.41 -12.36
N VAL A 312 -16.10 12.44 -13.19
CA VAL A 312 -17.15 13.49 -13.13
C VAL A 312 -18.53 12.88 -13.33
N ASP A 313 -18.68 12.03 -14.36
CA ASP A 313 -19.95 11.35 -14.65
C ASP A 313 -20.40 10.43 -13.51
N LEU A 314 -19.42 9.73 -12.86
CA LEU A 314 -19.69 8.88 -11.72
C LEU A 314 -20.26 9.69 -10.55
N VAL A 315 -19.60 10.80 -10.18
CA VAL A 315 -20.04 11.67 -9.09
C VAL A 315 -21.41 12.26 -9.38
N ASN A 316 -21.61 12.83 -10.58
CA ASN A 316 -22.88 13.44 -10.97
C ASN A 316 -24.06 12.43 -10.94
N SER A 317 -23.80 11.17 -11.19
CA SER A 317 -24.83 10.12 -11.20
C SER A 317 -25.38 9.82 -9.79
N VAL A 318 -24.67 10.16 -8.73
CA VAL A 318 -25.07 9.87 -7.33
C VAL A 318 -25.48 11.11 -6.53
N VAL A 319 -25.25 12.34 -7.04
CA VAL A 319 -25.64 13.60 -6.39
C VAL A 319 -27.12 13.58 -5.90
N PRO A 320 -28.13 13.14 -6.70
CA PRO A 320 -29.52 13.13 -6.24
C PRO A 320 -29.78 12.24 -5.01
N TRP A 321 -28.88 11.29 -4.73
CA TRP A 321 -28.98 10.45 -3.54
C TRP A 321 -28.27 11.11 -2.34
N MET A 322 -27.21 11.89 -2.62
CA MET A 322 -26.48 12.63 -1.62
C MET A 322 -27.35 13.74 -0.97
N GLU A 323 -28.22 14.36 -1.73
CA GLU A 323 -29.13 15.40 -1.25
C GLU A 323 -30.21 14.88 -0.27
N GLN A 324 -30.48 13.57 -0.25
CA GLN A 324 -31.53 13.00 0.61
C GLN A 324 -31.16 12.94 2.08
N SER A 325 -29.90 12.73 2.41
CA SER A 325 -29.43 12.74 3.80
C SER A 325 -27.91 12.91 3.91
N LYS A 326 -27.44 13.56 4.99
CA LYS A 326 -26.03 13.71 5.31
C LYS A 326 -25.30 12.35 5.34
N PHE A 327 -25.93 11.31 5.91
CA PHE A 327 -25.34 9.97 5.96
C PHE A 327 -25.14 9.37 4.56
N LEU A 328 -26.16 9.47 3.69
CA LEU A 328 -26.06 8.96 2.32
C LEU A 328 -25.01 9.72 1.51
N ALA A 329 -24.93 11.05 1.68
CA ALA A 329 -23.90 11.85 1.02
C ALA A 329 -22.49 11.35 1.39
N VAL A 330 -22.21 11.23 2.69
CA VAL A 330 -20.92 10.74 3.17
C VAL A 330 -20.65 9.32 2.67
N PHE A 331 -21.63 8.42 2.83
CA PHE A 331 -21.47 7.03 2.41
C PHE A 331 -21.14 6.90 0.91
N PHE A 332 -21.86 7.62 0.04
CA PHE A 332 -21.61 7.58 -1.40
C PHE A 332 -20.27 8.24 -1.76
N MET A 333 -19.88 9.35 -1.12
CA MET A 333 -18.57 9.96 -1.35
C MET A 333 -17.43 9.01 -0.95
N LEU A 334 -17.55 8.32 0.19
CA LEU A 334 -16.57 7.33 0.61
C LEU A 334 -16.56 6.11 -0.33
N LEU A 335 -17.72 5.65 -0.79
CA LEU A 335 -17.84 4.53 -1.74
C LEU A 335 -17.23 4.87 -3.10
N ILE A 336 -17.48 6.08 -3.60
CA ILE A 336 -16.89 6.57 -4.85
C ILE A 336 -15.37 6.68 -4.69
N GLY A 337 -14.90 7.27 -3.58
CA GLY A 337 -13.47 7.34 -3.29
C GLY A 337 -12.83 5.96 -3.27
N LEU A 338 -13.46 4.97 -2.64
CA LEU A 338 -13.01 3.57 -2.66
C LEU A 338 -12.86 3.04 -4.11
N ILE A 339 -13.87 3.22 -4.95
CA ILE A 339 -13.88 2.72 -6.33
C ILE A 339 -12.78 3.41 -7.15
N ILE A 340 -12.66 4.74 -7.02
CA ILE A 340 -11.65 5.52 -7.73
C ILE A 340 -10.24 5.12 -7.28
N THR A 341 -9.98 5.05 -5.97
CA THR A 341 -8.67 4.70 -5.45
C THR A 341 -8.28 3.26 -5.77
N MET A 342 -9.22 2.33 -5.79
CA MET A 342 -8.96 0.96 -6.28
C MET A 342 -8.52 0.92 -7.74
N GLY A 343 -9.03 1.84 -8.57
CA GLY A 343 -8.64 1.98 -9.97
C GLY A 343 -7.31 2.71 -10.15
N ILE A 344 -7.14 3.87 -9.48
CA ILE A 344 -5.92 4.69 -9.60
C ILE A 344 -4.74 4.05 -8.87
N GLY A 345 -4.99 3.27 -7.82
CA GLY A 345 -3.97 2.52 -7.07
C GLY A 345 -3.15 3.36 -6.08
N THR A 346 -3.43 4.66 -5.93
CA THR A 346 -2.70 5.54 -5.00
C THR A 346 -3.58 6.66 -4.45
N SER A 347 -3.46 6.91 -3.15
CA SER A 347 -4.14 8.01 -2.47
C SER A 347 -3.70 9.38 -2.99
N PHE A 348 -2.43 9.54 -3.35
CA PHE A 348 -1.88 10.79 -3.86
C PHE A 348 -2.45 11.19 -5.22
N GLY A 349 -2.73 10.22 -6.08
CA GLY A 349 -3.40 10.47 -7.36
C GLY A 349 -4.90 10.72 -7.21
N THR A 350 -5.53 10.13 -6.20
CA THR A 350 -6.98 10.22 -5.99
C THR A 350 -7.41 11.56 -5.38
N ILE A 351 -6.71 12.04 -4.33
CA ILE A 351 -7.11 13.26 -3.59
C ILE A 351 -7.32 14.47 -4.49
N PRO A 352 -6.39 14.86 -5.39
CA PRO A 352 -6.61 16.04 -6.25
C PRO A 352 -7.87 15.94 -7.10
N ILE A 353 -8.19 14.73 -7.58
CA ILE A 353 -9.35 14.51 -8.43
C ILE A 353 -10.65 14.63 -7.61
N ILE A 354 -10.75 13.88 -6.51
CA ILE A 354 -11.98 13.89 -5.70
C ILE A 354 -12.20 15.22 -4.99
N ALA A 355 -11.15 15.99 -4.68
CA ALA A 355 -11.27 17.31 -4.06
C ALA A 355 -12.03 18.30 -4.94
N THR A 356 -11.73 18.35 -6.24
CA THR A 356 -12.41 19.24 -7.20
C THR A 356 -13.89 18.92 -7.35
N LEU A 357 -14.29 17.67 -7.06
CA LEU A 357 -15.68 17.23 -7.19
C LEU A 357 -16.43 17.27 -5.85
N PHE A 358 -15.80 16.78 -4.78
CA PHE A 358 -16.48 16.64 -3.49
C PHE A 358 -16.56 17.97 -2.72
N CYS A 359 -15.52 18.84 -2.78
CA CYS A 359 -15.53 20.08 -2.02
C CYS A 359 -16.70 20.99 -2.41
N PRO A 360 -16.99 21.28 -3.69
CA PRO A 360 -18.15 22.07 -4.07
C PRO A 360 -19.46 21.47 -3.55
N ILE A 361 -19.67 20.17 -3.72
CA ILE A 361 -20.89 19.48 -3.25
C ILE A 361 -21.02 19.57 -1.73
N CYS A 362 -19.94 19.34 -1.00
CA CYS A 362 -19.94 19.43 0.45
C CYS A 362 -20.27 20.86 0.95
N LEU A 363 -19.74 21.89 0.28
CA LEU A 363 -20.04 23.28 0.60
C LEU A 363 -21.51 23.61 0.33
N GLU A 364 -22.06 23.14 -0.79
CA GLU A 364 -23.47 23.32 -1.14
C GLU A 364 -24.41 22.62 -0.14
N LEU A 365 -24.02 21.42 0.33
CA LEU A 365 -24.73 20.68 1.37
C LEU A 365 -24.54 21.27 2.78
N GLY A 366 -23.75 22.35 2.93
CA GLY A 366 -23.51 23.02 4.21
C GLY A 366 -22.69 22.20 5.22
N PHE A 367 -21.79 21.34 4.74
CA PHE A 367 -20.96 20.51 5.62
C PHE A 367 -19.89 21.34 6.32
N SER A 368 -19.56 20.96 7.57
CA SER A 368 -18.47 21.57 8.33
C SER A 368 -17.11 21.29 7.69
N THR A 369 -16.13 22.17 7.90
CA THR A 369 -14.74 21.96 7.43
C THR A 369 -14.19 20.62 7.93
N ALA A 370 -14.43 20.26 9.19
CA ALA A 370 -13.97 18.97 9.74
C ALA A 370 -14.58 17.78 8.98
N LEU A 371 -15.87 17.83 8.68
CA LEU A 371 -16.53 16.78 7.91
C LEU A 371 -15.95 16.67 6.49
N ILE A 372 -15.71 17.79 5.82
CA ILE A 372 -15.12 17.79 4.46
C ILE A 372 -13.69 17.20 4.48
N ILE A 373 -12.88 17.59 5.47
CA ILE A 373 -11.53 17.02 5.68
C ILE A 373 -11.64 15.50 5.85
N PHE A 374 -12.55 15.04 6.70
CA PHE A 374 -12.71 13.60 6.97
C PHE A 374 -13.13 12.83 5.72
N ILE A 375 -14.15 13.33 4.99
CA ILE A 375 -14.63 12.70 3.76
C ILE A 375 -13.48 12.59 2.75
N LEU A 376 -12.79 13.71 2.47
CA LEU A 376 -11.75 13.73 1.45
C LEU A 376 -10.55 12.87 1.83
N GLY A 377 -10.11 12.94 3.08
CA GLY A 377 -8.97 12.18 3.57
C GLY A 377 -9.24 10.67 3.61
N VAL A 378 -10.42 10.27 4.10
CA VAL A 378 -10.81 8.85 4.14
C VAL A 378 -11.10 8.32 2.74
N ALA A 379 -11.85 9.07 1.90
CA ALA A 379 -12.13 8.68 0.51
C ALA A 379 -10.86 8.47 -0.31
N GLY A 380 -9.87 9.36 -0.13
CA GLY A 380 -8.56 9.25 -0.79
C GLY A 380 -7.72 8.06 -0.31
N ALA A 381 -7.90 7.62 0.93
CA ALA A 381 -7.15 6.50 1.50
C ALA A 381 -7.86 5.13 1.33
N LEU A 382 -9.20 5.14 1.18
CA LEU A 382 -9.97 3.93 0.89
C LEU A 382 -9.50 3.29 -0.42
N GLY A 383 -9.38 1.96 -0.42
CA GLY A 383 -8.93 1.21 -1.59
C GLY A 383 -7.42 0.93 -1.61
N ASP A 384 -6.59 1.68 -0.87
CA ASP A 384 -5.16 1.38 -0.74
C ASP A 384 -4.96 0.02 -0.04
N ALA A 385 -5.67 -0.21 1.06
CA ALA A 385 -5.79 -1.55 1.63
C ALA A 385 -6.75 -2.38 0.77
N GLY A 386 -6.28 -3.50 0.24
CA GLY A 386 -7.10 -4.49 -0.46
C GLY A 386 -7.17 -4.36 -1.97
N SER A 387 -6.69 -3.28 -2.59
CA SER A 387 -6.55 -3.25 -4.05
C SER A 387 -5.48 -4.24 -4.52
N PRO A 388 -5.76 -5.04 -5.54
CA PRO A 388 -4.75 -5.96 -6.10
C PRO A 388 -3.52 -5.25 -6.68
N ALA A 389 -3.63 -3.97 -6.95
CA ALA A 389 -2.59 -3.16 -7.59
C ALA A 389 -1.91 -2.18 -6.63
N SER A 390 -2.34 -2.10 -5.37
CA SER A 390 -1.72 -1.17 -4.42
C SER A 390 -0.34 -1.63 -3.96
N GLU A 391 0.54 -0.66 -3.70
CA GLU A 391 1.88 -0.93 -3.17
C GLU A 391 1.81 -1.67 -1.83
N THR A 392 0.84 -1.34 -0.99
CA THR A 392 0.64 -1.93 0.33
C THR A 392 0.36 -3.42 0.25
N THR A 393 -0.57 -3.84 -0.61
CA THR A 393 -0.93 -5.26 -0.77
C THR A 393 0.14 -6.06 -1.48
N MET A 394 0.75 -5.48 -2.52
CA MET A 394 1.84 -6.10 -3.27
C MET A 394 3.06 -6.33 -2.39
N GLY A 395 3.51 -5.29 -1.65
CA GLY A 395 4.64 -5.40 -0.74
C GLY A 395 4.41 -6.41 0.37
N THR A 396 3.23 -6.40 0.99
CA THR A 396 2.82 -7.39 2.00
C THR A 396 2.89 -8.81 1.46
N THR A 397 2.37 -9.03 0.24
CA THR A 397 2.36 -10.34 -0.39
C THR A 397 3.77 -10.85 -0.66
N VAL A 398 4.68 -10.01 -1.14
CA VAL A 398 6.06 -10.42 -1.45
C VAL A 398 6.75 -11.01 -0.23
N GLY A 399 6.64 -10.34 0.91
CA GLY A 399 7.22 -10.85 2.15
C GLY A 399 6.60 -12.17 2.60
N LEU A 400 5.27 -12.27 2.56
CA LEU A 400 4.54 -13.43 3.07
C LEU A 400 4.54 -14.63 2.12
N ASN A 401 4.77 -14.40 0.82
CA ASN A 401 4.77 -15.45 -0.21
C ASN A 401 6.18 -15.91 -0.62
N ALA A 402 7.20 -15.57 0.15
CA ALA A 402 8.58 -15.97 -0.17
C ALA A 402 8.76 -17.50 -0.27
N ASP A 403 7.93 -18.27 0.40
CA ASP A 403 7.87 -19.74 0.35
C ASP A 403 6.72 -20.30 -0.52
N LYS A 404 6.04 -19.44 -1.31
CA LYS A 404 4.94 -19.78 -2.23
C LYS A 404 3.69 -20.37 -1.55
N GLN A 405 3.45 -20.06 -0.28
CA GLN A 405 2.29 -20.55 0.48
C GLN A 405 1.29 -19.45 0.89
N HIS A 406 1.35 -18.27 0.22
CA HIS A 406 0.48 -17.13 0.51
C HIS A 406 -0.09 -16.54 -0.79
N ASP A 407 -1.39 -16.64 -0.97
CA ASP A 407 -2.07 -16.13 -2.17
C ASP A 407 -2.32 -14.62 -2.07
N HIS A 408 -1.91 -13.87 -3.10
CA HIS A 408 -2.05 -12.41 -3.12
C HIS A 408 -3.49 -11.94 -2.90
N ILE A 409 -4.43 -12.52 -3.64
CA ILE A 409 -5.83 -12.08 -3.59
C ILE A 409 -6.51 -12.60 -2.33
N LYS A 410 -6.40 -13.91 -2.06
CA LYS A 410 -7.17 -14.56 -0.98
C LYS A 410 -6.60 -14.29 0.40
N ASP A 411 -5.28 -14.22 0.52
CA ASP A 411 -4.62 -14.14 1.82
C ASP A 411 -4.10 -12.71 2.14
N THR A 412 -4.02 -11.79 1.15
CA THR A 412 -3.70 -10.37 1.39
C THR A 412 -4.88 -9.46 1.04
N CYS A 413 -5.30 -9.39 -0.26
CA CYS A 413 -6.25 -8.37 -0.72
C CYS A 413 -7.61 -8.51 -0.03
N ILE A 414 -8.22 -9.68 -0.03
CA ILE A 414 -9.54 -9.89 0.59
C ILE A 414 -9.52 -9.60 2.09
N PRO A 415 -8.59 -10.14 2.90
CA PRO A 415 -8.52 -9.82 4.30
C PRO A 415 -8.37 -8.32 4.59
N THR A 416 -7.42 -7.67 3.94
CA THR A 416 -7.16 -6.26 4.19
C THR A 416 -8.29 -5.35 3.70
N PHE A 417 -8.96 -5.72 2.60
CA PHE A 417 -10.16 -5.04 2.12
C PHE A 417 -11.28 -5.09 3.17
N ILE A 418 -11.61 -6.27 3.67
CA ILE A 418 -12.71 -6.46 4.62
C ILE A 418 -12.44 -5.72 5.93
N PHE A 419 -11.21 -5.82 6.45
CA PHE A 419 -10.89 -5.31 7.79
C PHE A 419 -10.45 -3.85 7.83
N TYR A 420 -10.18 -3.19 6.69
CA TYR A 420 -9.83 -1.77 6.67
C TYR A 420 -10.81 -0.93 5.86
N ASN A 421 -11.12 -1.33 4.61
CA ASN A 421 -12.09 -0.58 3.83
C ASN A 421 -13.51 -0.72 4.39
N GLY A 422 -13.90 -1.91 4.89
CA GLY A 422 -15.20 -2.10 5.54
C GLY A 422 -15.43 -1.17 6.73
N PRO A 423 -14.58 -1.17 7.76
CA PRO A 423 -14.68 -0.24 8.87
C PRO A 423 -14.57 1.24 8.46
N LEU A 424 -13.66 1.60 7.57
CA LEU A 424 -13.56 3.00 7.09
C LEU A 424 -14.84 3.44 6.39
N LEU A 425 -15.46 2.58 5.58
CA LEU A 425 -16.70 2.91 4.88
C LEU A 425 -17.88 2.98 5.86
N ILE A 426 -18.06 1.99 6.73
CA ILE A 426 -19.25 1.87 7.59
C ILE A 426 -19.10 2.73 8.85
N LEU A 427 -18.07 2.47 9.67
CA LEU A 427 -17.85 3.24 10.90
C LEU A 427 -17.43 4.67 10.57
N GLY A 428 -16.66 4.88 9.50
CA GLY A 428 -16.31 6.22 9.03
C GLY A 428 -17.54 7.04 8.67
N SER A 429 -18.52 6.46 7.96
CA SER A 429 -19.79 7.15 7.68
C SER A 429 -20.57 7.49 8.95
N ILE A 430 -20.52 6.64 9.97
CA ILE A 430 -21.16 6.90 11.27
C ILE A 430 -20.43 8.01 12.03
N ILE A 431 -19.10 7.95 12.13
CA ILE A 431 -18.26 8.95 12.80
C ILE A 431 -18.47 10.33 12.15
N ALA A 432 -18.55 10.38 10.84
CA ALA A 432 -18.80 11.60 10.08
C ALA A 432 -20.10 12.32 10.46
N MET A 433 -21.07 11.63 11.07
CA MET A 433 -22.32 12.27 11.53
C MET A 433 -22.10 13.16 12.77
N PHE A 434 -20.99 12.98 13.46
CA PHE A 434 -20.62 13.74 14.65
C PHE A 434 -19.60 14.85 14.39
N LEU A 435 -19.12 14.94 13.16
CA LEU A 435 -18.23 15.99 12.65
C LEU A 435 -19.03 17.07 11.91
#